data_edbff9e74de7c6a67ba5e5a54c2b230d
#
_entry.id   edbff9e74de7c6a67ba5e5a54c2b230d
#
_cell.length_a   1.000
_cell.length_b   1.000
_cell.length_c   1.000
_cell.angle_alpha   90.00
_cell.angle_beta   90.00
_cell.angle_gamma   90.00
#
_symmetry.space_group_name_H-M   'P 1'
#
loop_
_entity.id
_entity.type
_entity.pdbx_description
1 polymer ?
#
loop_
_entity_poly.entity_id
_entity_poly.type
_entity_poly.pdbx_seq_one_letter_code
_entity_poly.pdbx_strand_id
1 'polypeptide(L)'
;MKKILFVIPTLRDGGAERSLVNLLCELPKDVYEIDLLLFKMQGTFLPQVPKNVNILEQPTILKKLYGPIRKAGIYMPVKVVGNVLARIIKSGMGEQKAFVWEYFYKNVIDGLDKEYDVAIGYLGGETTYYI
;
A
#
# COMPACT_ATOMS: atom_id res chain seq x y z
N MET A 1 3.01 -16.75 17.77
CA MET A 1 3.53 -15.41 17.36
C MET A 1 2.36 -14.56 16.90
N LYS A 2 2.36 -13.27 17.22
CA LYS A 2 1.35 -12.34 16.69
C LYS A 2 1.69 -11.95 15.27
N LYS A 3 0.67 -11.95 14.41
CA LYS A 3 0.81 -11.60 12.99
C LYS A 3 0.53 -10.12 12.76
N ILE A 4 1.52 -9.40 12.23
CA ILE A 4 1.41 -7.96 11.97
C ILE A 4 1.56 -7.72 10.47
N LEU A 5 0.61 -6.97 9.89
CA LEU A 5 0.70 -6.47 8.54
C LEU A 5 1.09 -4.99 8.57
N PHE A 6 2.17 -4.64 7.89
CA PHE A 6 2.49 -3.25 7.55
C PHE A 6 2.15 -2.98 6.10
N VAL A 7 1.50 -1.86 5.84
CA VAL A 7 1.15 -1.41 4.47
C VAL A 7 1.74 -0.05 4.23
N ILE A 8 2.56 0.09 3.20
CA ILE A 8 3.18 1.35 2.79
C ILE A 8 3.21 1.45 1.25
N PRO A 9 3.07 2.64 0.65
CA PRO A 9 3.04 2.74 -0.81
C PRO A 9 4.34 2.32 -1.49
N THR A 10 5.48 2.77 -0.99
CA THR A 10 6.83 2.49 -1.51
C THR A 10 7.85 2.57 -0.39
N LEU A 11 9.09 2.17 -0.64
CA LEU A 11 10.24 2.38 0.27
C LEU A 11 11.28 3.34 -0.34
N ARG A 12 10.81 4.48 -0.86
CA ARG A 12 11.68 5.54 -1.42
C ARG A 12 12.44 6.30 -0.32
N ASP A 13 12.96 7.46 -0.66
CA ASP A 13 13.91 8.25 0.13
C ASP A 13 13.23 9.15 1.19
N GLY A 14 12.15 8.69 1.80
CA GLY A 14 11.40 9.45 2.79
C GLY A 14 11.79 9.12 4.25
N GLY A 15 11.50 10.06 5.15
CA GLY A 15 11.71 9.86 6.59
C GLY A 15 10.81 8.79 7.19
N ALA A 16 9.58 8.66 6.69
CA ALA A 16 8.64 7.64 7.14
C ALA A 16 9.07 6.24 6.71
N GLU A 17 9.54 6.10 5.48
CA GLU A 17 10.06 4.83 4.94
C GLU A 17 11.29 4.37 5.74
N ARG A 18 12.19 5.28 6.03
CA ARG A 18 13.36 5.01 6.88
C ARG A 18 12.93 4.64 8.30
N SER A 19 11.98 5.36 8.87
CA SER A 19 11.41 5.06 10.20
C SER A 19 10.80 3.67 10.25
N LEU A 20 10.04 3.28 9.23
CA LEU A 20 9.47 1.93 9.14
C LEU A 20 10.57 0.86 9.10
N VAL A 21 11.57 1.00 8.24
CA VAL A 21 12.65 0.01 8.13
C VAL A 21 13.41 -0.11 9.46
N ASN A 22 13.72 0.99 10.14
CA ASN A 22 14.34 0.97 11.46
C ASN A 22 13.44 0.23 12.48
N LEU A 23 12.13 0.52 12.49
CA LEU A 23 11.17 -0.18 13.35
C LEU A 23 11.18 -1.69 13.08
N LEU A 24 11.15 -2.10 11.82
CA LEU A 24 11.19 -3.51 11.43
C LEU A 24 12.48 -4.21 11.88
N CYS A 25 13.61 -3.50 11.93
CA CYS A 25 14.88 -4.03 12.44
C CYS A 25 14.86 -4.26 13.96
N GLU A 26 14.13 -3.42 14.71
CA GLU A 26 14.09 -3.46 16.18
C GLU A 26 13.02 -4.43 16.74
N LEU A 27 12.02 -4.79 15.93
CA LEU A 27 10.95 -5.69 16.38
C LEU A 27 11.48 -7.10 16.64
N PRO A 28 11.16 -7.72 17.81
CA PRO A 28 11.65 -9.03 18.16
C PRO A 28 11.08 -10.12 17.24
N LYS A 29 11.99 -10.85 16.62
CA LYS A 29 11.71 -11.89 15.60
C LYS A 29 10.97 -13.10 16.17
N ASP A 30 11.15 -13.37 17.45
CA ASP A 30 10.54 -14.52 18.14
C ASP A 30 9.12 -14.26 18.62
N VAL A 31 8.69 -12.99 18.59
CA VAL A 31 7.38 -12.56 19.10
C VAL A 31 6.43 -12.27 17.95
N TYR A 32 6.93 -11.71 16.85
CA TYR A 32 6.11 -11.22 15.74
C TYR A 32 6.44 -11.92 14.42
N GLU A 33 5.39 -12.34 13.73
CA GLU A 33 5.42 -12.68 12.31
C GLU A 33 5.00 -11.43 11.53
N ILE A 34 5.92 -10.88 10.73
CA ILE A 34 5.72 -9.58 10.08
C ILE A 34 5.62 -9.76 8.58
N ASP A 35 4.51 -9.31 8.02
CA ASP A 35 4.31 -9.15 6.59
C ASP A 35 4.34 -7.67 6.21
N LEU A 36 4.97 -7.36 5.10
CA LEU A 36 5.09 -6.01 4.53
C LEU A 36 4.47 -5.99 3.13
N LEU A 37 3.39 -5.23 2.97
CA LEU A 37 2.75 -5.00 1.68
C LEU A 37 3.17 -3.64 1.12
N LEU A 38 3.69 -3.64 -0.09
CA LEU A 38 4.03 -2.44 -0.85
C LEU A 38 3.07 -2.28 -2.03
N PHE A 39 2.54 -1.08 -2.26
CA PHE A 39 1.75 -0.79 -3.47
C PHE A 39 2.62 -0.75 -4.73
N LYS A 40 3.90 -0.41 -4.58
CA LYS A 40 4.92 -0.52 -5.62
C LYS A 40 6.19 -1.09 -5.02
N MET A 41 6.68 -2.19 -5.59
CA MET A 41 7.91 -2.86 -5.18
C MET A 41 9.12 -2.06 -5.66
N GLN A 42 9.35 -0.90 -5.04
CA GLN A 42 10.47 -0.01 -5.38
C GLN A 42 10.87 0.88 -4.20
N GLY A 43 12.14 1.24 -4.15
CA GLY A 43 12.67 2.21 -3.19
C GLY A 43 14.07 1.89 -2.74
N THR A 44 14.81 2.92 -2.32
CA THR A 44 16.20 2.84 -1.84
C THR A 44 16.31 2.02 -0.56
N PHE A 45 15.25 1.99 0.26
CA PHE A 45 15.24 1.23 1.50
C PHE A 45 14.80 -0.23 1.35
N LEU A 46 14.33 -0.65 0.17
CA LEU A 46 13.88 -2.02 -0.06
C LEU A 46 14.94 -3.10 0.27
N PRO A 47 16.23 -2.93 -0.11
CA PRO A 47 17.29 -3.89 0.26
C PRO A 47 17.63 -3.92 1.75
N GLN A 48 17.16 -2.92 2.51
CA GLN A 48 17.43 -2.79 3.94
C GLN A 48 16.36 -3.44 4.82
N VAL A 49 15.25 -3.91 4.22
CA VAL A 49 14.23 -4.66 4.95
C VAL A 49 14.82 -5.93 5.53
N PRO A 50 14.62 -6.21 6.84
CA PRO A 50 15.17 -7.40 7.48
C PRO A 50 14.67 -8.69 6.83
N LYS A 51 15.52 -9.71 6.75
CA LYS A 51 15.20 -11.00 6.11
C LYS A 51 14.09 -11.80 6.79
N ASN A 52 13.79 -11.50 8.03
CA ASN A 52 12.66 -12.09 8.77
C ASN A 52 11.32 -11.44 8.49
N VAL A 53 11.30 -10.33 7.75
CA VAL A 53 10.08 -9.69 7.28
C VAL A 53 9.70 -10.30 5.93
N ASN A 54 8.50 -10.82 5.83
CA ASN A 54 7.98 -11.37 4.59
C ASN A 54 7.40 -10.24 3.74
N ILE A 55 8.02 -9.95 2.61
CA ILE A 55 7.50 -8.96 1.66
C ILE A 55 6.47 -9.66 0.78
N LEU A 56 5.21 -9.25 0.89
CA LEU A 56 4.13 -9.84 0.14
C LEU A 56 4.19 -9.44 -1.33
N GLU A 57 3.86 -10.40 -2.21
CA GLU A 57 3.60 -10.06 -3.60
C GLU A 57 2.37 -9.15 -3.71
N GLN A 58 2.51 -8.10 -4.51
CA GLN A 58 1.40 -7.22 -4.78
C GLN A 58 0.28 -7.96 -5.50
N PRO A 59 -0.99 -7.83 -5.07
CA PRO A 59 -2.11 -8.24 -5.89
C PRO A 59 -2.00 -7.65 -7.30
N THR A 60 -2.29 -8.46 -8.31
CA THR A 60 -2.15 -8.05 -9.73
C THR A 60 -2.92 -6.76 -10.03
N ILE A 61 -4.06 -6.57 -9.38
CA ILE A 61 -4.90 -5.38 -9.50
C ILE A 61 -4.18 -4.14 -8.96
N LEU A 62 -3.52 -4.22 -7.80
CA LEU A 62 -2.70 -3.12 -7.26
C LEU A 62 -1.59 -2.72 -8.23
N LYS A 63 -0.89 -3.69 -8.82
CA LYS A 63 0.13 -3.42 -9.85
C LYS A 63 -0.43 -2.65 -11.05
N LYS A 64 -1.65 -2.96 -11.48
CA LYS A 64 -2.31 -2.29 -12.61
C LYS A 64 -2.81 -0.89 -12.25
N LEU A 65 -3.42 -0.74 -11.07
CA LEU A 65 -3.97 0.55 -10.64
C LEU A 65 -2.89 1.57 -10.27
N TYR A 66 -1.83 1.15 -9.58
CA TYR A 66 -0.72 2.02 -9.16
C TYR A 66 0.46 2.07 -10.12
N GLY A 67 0.45 1.22 -11.15
CA GLY A 67 1.42 1.24 -12.24
C GLY A 67 1.14 2.34 -13.27
N PRO A 68 1.92 2.40 -14.36
CA PRO A 68 1.66 3.31 -15.48
C PRO A 68 0.30 3.05 -16.12
N ILE A 69 -0.38 4.10 -16.60
CA ILE A 69 -1.70 4.01 -17.25
C ILE A 69 -1.71 2.96 -18.37
N ARG A 70 -0.64 2.88 -19.14
CA ARG A 70 -0.47 1.91 -20.23
C ARG A 70 -0.54 0.44 -19.78
N LYS A 71 -0.23 0.15 -18.51
CA LYS A 71 -0.29 -1.20 -17.92
C LYS A 71 -1.60 -1.51 -17.21
N ALA A 72 -2.50 -0.53 -17.10
CA ALA A 72 -3.77 -0.71 -16.40
C ALA A 72 -4.74 -1.66 -17.14
N GLY A 73 -4.61 -1.81 -18.46
CA GLY A 73 -5.44 -2.71 -19.25
C GLY A 73 -6.93 -2.43 -19.08
N ILE A 74 -7.69 -3.45 -18.71
CA ILE A 74 -9.15 -3.37 -18.49
C ILE A 74 -9.54 -2.40 -17.37
N TYR A 75 -8.65 -2.08 -16.43
CA TYR A 75 -8.88 -1.13 -15.33
C TYR A 75 -8.56 0.32 -15.69
N MET A 76 -8.09 0.59 -16.94
CA MET A 76 -7.79 1.94 -17.40
C MET A 76 -8.98 2.90 -17.27
N PRO A 77 -10.22 2.55 -17.64
CA PRO A 77 -11.37 3.44 -17.47
C PRO A 77 -11.59 3.82 -16.00
N VAL A 78 -11.53 2.87 -15.09
CA VAL A 78 -11.69 3.09 -13.63
C VAL A 78 -10.63 4.08 -13.14
N LYS A 79 -9.38 3.90 -13.55
CA LYS A 79 -8.27 4.74 -13.15
C LYS A 79 -8.39 6.17 -13.68
N VAL A 80 -8.73 6.33 -14.96
CA VAL A 80 -8.82 7.64 -15.62
C VAL A 80 -10.07 8.39 -15.14
N VAL A 81 -11.24 7.77 -15.22
CA VAL A 81 -12.51 8.40 -14.83
C VAL A 81 -12.50 8.76 -13.35
N GLY A 82 -12.04 7.85 -12.48
CA GLY A 82 -11.95 8.11 -11.04
C GLY A 82 -11.08 9.32 -10.71
N ASN A 83 -9.90 9.40 -11.30
CA ASN A 83 -8.98 10.52 -11.06
C ASN A 83 -9.49 11.85 -11.65
N VAL A 84 -10.14 11.83 -12.81
CA VAL A 84 -10.72 13.04 -13.42
C VAL A 84 -11.90 13.54 -12.59
N LEU A 85 -12.82 12.66 -12.21
CA LEU A 85 -13.97 13.04 -11.36
C LEU A 85 -13.49 13.56 -9.99
N ALA A 86 -12.51 12.91 -9.36
CA ALA A 86 -11.96 13.37 -8.11
C ALA A 86 -11.39 14.80 -8.18
N ARG A 87 -10.70 15.14 -9.28
CA ARG A 87 -10.17 16.49 -9.50
C ARG A 87 -11.26 17.55 -9.69
N ILE A 88 -12.39 17.18 -10.29
CA ILE A 88 -13.52 18.09 -10.51
C ILE A 88 -14.31 18.32 -9.22
N ILE A 89 -14.55 17.25 -8.45
CA ILE A 89 -15.47 17.28 -7.31
C ILE A 89 -14.77 17.71 -6.02
N LYS A 90 -13.49 17.35 -5.85
CA LYS A 90 -12.72 17.56 -4.62
C LYS A 90 -11.59 18.54 -4.80
N SER A 91 -11.48 19.52 -3.91
CA SER A 91 -10.44 20.54 -3.96
C SER A 91 -9.10 20.11 -3.34
N GLY A 92 -9.13 19.27 -2.32
CA GLY A 92 -7.95 18.79 -1.60
C GLY A 92 -7.40 17.47 -2.14
N MET A 93 -6.06 17.35 -2.19
CA MET A 93 -5.40 16.14 -2.71
C MET A 93 -5.72 14.88 -1.85
N GLY A 94 -5.85 15.03 -0.54
CA GLY A 94 -6.26 13.96 0.37
C GLY A 94 -7.70 13.52 0.13
N GLU A 95 -8.62 14.47 -0.04
CA GLU A 95 -10.03 14.19 -0.35
C GLU A 95 -10.20 13.53 -1.71
N GLN A 96 -9.39 13.92 -2.72
CA GLN A 96 -9.41 13.30 -4.04
C GLN A 96 -9.00 11.83 -3.97
N LYS A 97 -7.96 11.51 -3.22
CA LYS A 97 -7.51 10.13 -3.02
C LYS A 97 -8.54 9.29 -2.28
N ALA A 98 -9.12 9.82 -1.22
CA ALA A 98 -10.19 9.17 -0.47
C ALA A 98 -11.41 8.87 -1.35
N PHE A 99 -11.82 9.85 -2.17
CA PHE A 99 -12.92 9.70 -3.10
C PHE A 99 -12.66 8.60 -4.15
N VAL A 100 -11.47 8.60 -4.76
CA VAL A 100 -11.08 7.57 -5.75
C VAL A 100 -11.08 6.19 -5.12
N TRP A 101 -10.56 6.07 -3.89
CA TRP A 101 -10.56 4.80 -3.17
C TRP A 101 -11.98 4.31 -2.88
N GLU A 102 -12.79 5.15 -2.25
CA GLU A 102 -14.15 4.82 -1.79
C GLU A 102 -15.05 4.37 -2.93
N TYR A 103 -15.03 5.09 -4.07
CA TYR A 103 -15.99 4.88 -5.14
C TYR A 103 -15.49 4.01 -6.30
N PHE A 104 -14.18 3.91 -6.49
CA PHE A 104 -13.62 3.22 -7.65
C PHE A 104 -12.70 2.05 -7.27
N TYR A 105 -11.77 2.22 -6.35
CA TYR A 105 -10.75 1.20 -6.09
C TYR A 105 -11.20 0.12 -5.12
N LYS A 106 -11.95 0.47 -4.10
CA LYS A 106 -12.44 -0.44 -3.06
C LYS A 106 -13.16 -1.67 -3.61
N ASN A 107 -13.95 -1.50 -4.67
CA ASN A 107 -14.73 -2.56 -5.28
C ASN A 107 -13.97 -3.39 -6.32
N VAL A 108 -12.73 -3.01 -6.62
CA VAL A 108 -11.90 -3.63 -7.66
C VAL A 108 -10.68 -4.33 -7.08
N ILE A 109 -10.21 -3.89 -5.90
CA ILE A 109 -9.05 -4.44 -5.24
C ILE A 109 -9.47 -5.55 -4.29
N ASP A 110 -8.95 -6.76 -4.51
CA ASP A 110 -9.14 -7.89 -3.61
C ASP A 110 -8.30 -7.69 -2.33
N GLY A 111 -8.87 -8.11 -1.20
CA GLY A 111 -8.15 -8.16 0.07
C GLY A 111 -7.06 -9.24 0.10
N LEU A 112 -6.35 -9.32 1.21
CA LEU A 112 -5.42 -10.41 1.47
C LEU A 112 -6.17 -11.61 2.08
N ASP A 113 -5.84 -12.82 1.62
CA ASP A 113 -6.45 -14.07 2.12
C ASP A 113 -5.91 -14.50 3.51
N LYS A 114 -5.07 -13.69 4.13
CA LYS A 114 -4.42 -13.98 5.39
C LYS A 114 -4.98 -13.10 6.51
N GLU A 115 -5.34 -13.72 7.64
CA GLU A 115 -5.77 -13.00 8.84
C GLU A 115 -4.58 -12.49 9.65
N TYR A 116 -4.70 -11.27 10.18
CA TYR A 116 -3.70 -10.59 10.99
C TYR A 116 -4.29 -10.17 12.34
N ASP A 117 -3.46 -10.22 13.39
CA ASP A 117 -3.82 -9.66 14.70
C ASP A 117 -3.84 -8.13 14.68
N VAL A 118 -2.94 -7.53 13.90
CA VAL A 118 -2.82 -6.07 13.75
C VAL A 118 -2.45 -5.74 12.30
N ALA A 119 -3.12 -4.74 11.74
CA ALA A 119 -2.75 -4.15 10.45
C ALA A 119 -2.44 -2.65 10.64
N ILE A 120 -1.31 -2.20 10.09
CA ILE A 120 -0.79 -0.84 10.26
C ILE A 120 -0.57 -0.20 8.90
N GLY A 121 -1.43 0.78 8.56
CA GLY A 121 -1.22 1.66 7.40
C GLY A 121 -0.17 2.71 7.71
N TYR A 122 1.02 2.58 7.13
CA TYR A 122 2.10 3.53 7.33
C TYR A 122 1.99 4.68 6.32
N LEU A 123 2.11 5.93 6.76
CA LEU A 123 1.88 7.16 6.00
C LEU A 123 0.42 7.59 5.81
N GLY A 124 -0.55 6.89 6.34
CA GLY A 124 -1.96 7.26 6.19
C GLY A 124 -2.47 7.30 4.72
N GLY A 125 -3.66 7.83 4.51
CA GLY A 125 -4.26 7.91 3.18
C GLY A 125 -4.59 6.54 2.58
N GLU A 126 -4.10 6.26 1.39
CA GLU A 126 -4.42 5.04 0.62
C GLU A 126 -4.10 3.75 1.38
N THR A 127 -3.04 3.73 2.18
CA THR A 127 -2.67 2.57 3.00
C THR A 127 -3.66 2.31 4.12
N THR A 128 -4.20 3.35 4.72
CA THR A 128 -5.24 3.26 5.76
C THR A 128 -6.56 2.75 5.21
N TYR A 129 -6.90 3.11 3.96
CA TYR A 129 -8.13 2.64 3.32
C TYR A 129 -8.05 1.18 2.86
N TYR A 130 -6.85 0.65 2.67
CA TYR A 130 -6.63 -0.73 2.24
C TYR A 130 -6.84 -1.75 3.38
N ILE A 131 -6.51 -1.37 4.63
CA ILE A 131 -6.67 -2.21 5.82
C ILE A 131 -8.08 -2.10 6.39
#